data_d230de8a69d340609c052b7408ba35e1
#
_entry.id   d230de8a69d340609c052b7408ba35e1
#
_cell.length_a   1.000
_cell.length_b   1.000
_cell.length_c   1.000
_cell.angle_alpha   90.00
_cell.angle_beta   90.00
_cell.angle_gamma   90.00
#
_symmetry.space_group_name_H-M   'P 1'
#
loop_
_entity.id
_entity.type
_entity.pdbx_description
1 polymer ?
#
loop_
_entity_poly.entity_id
_entity_poly.type
_entity_poly.pdbx_seq_one_letter_code
_entity_poly.pdbx_strand_id
1 'polypeptide(L)'
;MQSADNLIWVDMEMTGLDPERDVVIEIATVITDSKLNTLAEGPVIAVHQDNAVLSAMDEWNTTHHTHSGLVERVQASVHDEHSAARQTLAFLEQWVPPGASPMCGNSICQDRRFMARYMPELEAYFHYRNLDVSTLKILMQRWRPELEAGITKTSTHLALEDIRESIEEMRYYREHFLRIPEKQAE
;
A
#
# COMPACT_ATOMS: atom_id res chain seq x y z
N MET A 1 3.52 17.27 -11.13
CA MET A 1 2.31 17.96 -11.66
C MET A 1 1.12 17.03 -11.46
N GLN A 2 0.01 17.54 -10.95
CA GLN A 2 -1.22 16.76 -10.74
C GLN A 2 -1.73 16.18 -12.05
N SER A 3 -2.09 14.90 -12.07
CA SER A 3 -2.64 14.21 -13.24
C SER A 3 -3.64 13.13 -12.82
N ALA A 4 -4.72 12.98 -13.58
CA ALA A 4 -5.70 11.92 -13.41
C ALA A 4 -5.15 10.53 -13.82
N ASP A 5 -4.04 10.49 -14.57
CA ASP A 5 -3.39 9.25 -14.99
C ASP A 5 -2.37 8.73 -13.97
N ASN A 6 -2.07 9.52 -12.93
CA ASN A 6 -1.18 9.08 -11.86
C ASN A 6 -1.87 8.04 -10.99
N LEU A 7 -1.07 7.10 -10.46
CA LEU A 7 -1.52 6.02 -9.61
C LEU A 7 -1.08 6.26 -8.16
N ILE A 8 -1.99 6.00 -7.22
CA ILE A 8 -1.73 6.07 -5.78
C ILE A 8 -1.52 4.65 -5.27
N TRP A 9 -0.30 4.38 -4.83
CA TRP A 9 0.09 3.15 -4.17
C TRP A 9 0.03 3.35 -2.66
N VAL A 10 -0.54 2.37 -1.97
CA VAL A 10 -0.73 2.40 -0.51
C VAL A 10 -0.29 1.07 0.07
N ASP A 11 0.25 1.13 1.26
CA ASP A 11 0.42 0.00 2.14
C ASP A 11 0.18 0.45 3.58
N MET A 12 -0.41 -0.42 4.38
CA MET A 12 -0.74 -0.16 5.78
C MET A 12 -0.28 -1.34 6.63
N GLU A 13 0.32 -1.04 7.78
CA GLU A 13 0.58 -2.03 8.82
C GLU A 13 -0.54 -1.98 9.87
N MET A 14 -0.94 -3.14 10.34
CA MET A 14 -2.04 -3.30 11.29
C MET A 14 -1.63 -4.24 12.42
N THR A 15 -2.38 -4.22 13.52
CA THR A 15 -2.17 -5.15 14.65
C THR A 15 -2.64 -6.57 14.36
N GLY A 16 -3.33 -6.79 13.24
CA GLY A 16 -3.84 -8.06 12.74
C GLY A 16 -4.69 -7.87 11.48
N LEU A 17 -5.49 -8.86 11.10
CA LEU A 17 -6.19 -8.87 9.81
C LEU A 17 -7.71 -8.64 9.91
N ASP A 18 -8.26 -8.49 11.10
CA ASP A 18 -9.70 -8.30 11.32
C ASP A 18 -10.00 -6.83 11.66
N PRO A 19 -10.55 -6.01 10.75
CA PRO A 19 -10.80 -4.59 11.00
C PRO A 19 -11.86 -4.33 12.09
N GLU A 20 -12.57 -5.37 12.57
CA GLU A 20 -13.48 -5.24 13.70
C GLU A 20 -12.76 -5.29 15.07
N ARG A 21 -11.52 -5.80 15.09
CA ARG A 21 -10.73 -6.03 16.31
C ARG A 21 -9.36 -5.37 16.27
N ASP A 22 -8.79 -5.30 15.08
CA ASP A 22 -7.44 -4.82 14.86
C ASP A 22 -7.46 -3.37 14.36
N VAL A 23 -6.35 -2.67 14.53
CA VAL A 23 -6.23 -1.25 14.23
C VAL A 23 -5.02 -0.97 13.33
N VAL A 24 -5.02 0.20 12.70
CA VAL A 24 -3.93 0.70 11.88
C VAL A 24 -2.80 1.20 12.78
N ILE A 25 -1.55 0.83 12.44
CA ILE A 25 -0.35 1.27 13.14
C ILE A 25 0.67 1.99 12.25
N GLU A 26 0.58 1.86 10.93
CA GLU A 26 1.35 2.65 9.97
C GLU A 26 0.59 2.80 8.65
N ILE A 27 0.83 3.89 7.96
CA ILE A 27 0.41 4.11 6.58
C ILE A 27 1.54 4.75 5.78
N ALA A 28 1.74 4.27 4.55
CA ALA A 28 2.63 4.88 3.57
C ALA A 28 1.94 5.00 2.21
N THR A 29 2.39 5.96 1.40
CA THR A 29 1.89 6.15 0.04
C THR A 29 3.02 6.52 -0.92
N VAL A 30 2.89 6.07 -2.17
CA VAL A 30 3.79 6.44 -3.27
C VAL A 30 2.94 6.81 -4.49
N ILE A 31 3.37 7.80 -5.24
CA ILE A 31 2.75 8.18 -6.50
C ILE A 31 3.62 7.71 -7.65
N THR A 32 3.01 7.04 -8.63
CA THR A 32 3.65 6.77 -9.92
C THR A 32 2.86 7.41 -11.06
N ASP A 33 3.52 7.56 -12.21
CA ASP A 33 2.79 7.78 -13.46
C ASP A 33 2.14 6.45 -13.95
N SER A 34 1.41 6.52 -15.07
CA SER A 34 0.78 5.34 -15.68
C SER A 34 1.78 4.31 -16.25
N LYS A 35 3.07 4.68 -16.35
CA LYS A 35 4.17 3.79 -16.75
C LYS A 35 4.90 3.16 -15.58
N LEU A 36 4.43 3.41 -14.35
CA LEU A 36 5.00 2.97 -13.09
C LEU A 36 6.32 3.68 -12.71
N ASN A 37 6.64 4.83 -13.31
CA ASN A 37 7.76 5.64 -12.84
C ASN A 37 7.36 6.35 -11.54
N THR A 38 8.15 6.20 -10.49
CA THR A 38 7.91 6.88 -9.21
C THR A 38 8.06 8.38 -9.38
N LEU A 39 7.03 9.13 -9.02
CA LEU A 39 6.98 10.59 -9.10
C LEU A 39 7.22 11.24 -7.75
N ALA A 40 6.69 10.64 -6.68
CA ALA A 40 6.86 11.14 -5.31
C ALA A 40 6.60 10.03 -4.29
N GLU A 41 7.26 10.12 -3.16
CA GLU A 41 6.97 9.33 -1.96
C GLU A 41 6.28 10.23 -0.94
N GLY A 42 5.17 9.75 -0.40
CA GLY A 42 4.42 10.45 0.62
C GLY A 42 5.00 10.27 2.02
N PRO A 43 4.39 10.89 3.01
CA PRO A 43 4.80 10.68 4.39
C PRO A 43 4.56 9.21 4.80
N VAL A 44 5.50 8.66 5.56
CA VAL A 44 5.34 7.40 6.29
C VAL A 44 4.93 7.76 7.70
N ILE A 45 3.71 7.40 8.11
CA ILE A 45 3.12 7.87 9.37
C ILE A 45 2.79 6.68 10.25
N ALA A 46 3.52 6.57 11.37
CA ALA A 46 3.12 5.66 12.44
C ALA A 46 1.91 6.27 13.17
N VAL A 47 0.88 5.46 13.38
CA VAL A 47 -0.35 5.83 14.09
C VAL A 47 -0.24 5.40 15.54
N HIS A 48 -0.42 6.33 16.47
CA HIS A 48 -0.31 6.05 17.90
C HIS A 48 -1.37 5.07 18.35
N GLN A 49 -0.95 4.07 19.12
CA GLN A 49 -1.83 3.11 19.79
C GLN A 49 -1.35 2.88 21.22
N ASP A 50 -2.30 2.66 22.11
CA ASP A 50 -2.00 2.36 23.52
C ASP A 50 -1.25 1.03 23.68
N ASN A 51 -0.41 0.93 24.70
CA ASN A 51 0.34 -0.29 25.01
C ASN A 51 -0.55 -1.52 25.19
N ALA A 52 -1.78 -1.35 25.67
CA ALA A 52 -2.74 -2.44 25.81
C ALA A 52 -3.13 -3.03 24.44
N VAL A 53 -3.30 -2.19 23.42
CA VAL A 53 -3.59 -2.60 22.04
C VAL A 53 -2.41 -3.34 21.45
N LEU A 54 -1.20 -2.77 21.57
CA LEU A 54 0.02 -3.38 21.03
C LEU A 54 0.34 -4.73 21.70
N SER A 55 0.07 -4.86 23.00
CA SER A 55 0.27 -6.11 23.76
C SER A 55 -0.76 -7.20 23.42
N ALA A 56 -1.85 -6.85 22.75
CA ALA A 56 -2.87 -7.80 22.32
C ALA A 56 -2.59 -8.40 20.93
N MET A 57 -1.56 -7.93 20.21
CA MET A 57 -1.13 -8.52 18.94
C MET A 57 -0.75 -10.00 19.13
N ASP A 58 -0.97 -10.79 18.08
CA ASP A 58 -0.47 -12.17 18.05
C ASP A 58 1.07 -12.22 17.99
N GLU A 59 1.62 -13.42 18.15
CA GLU A 59 3.08 -13.63 18.18
C GLU A 59 3.76 -13.22 16.88
N TRP A 60 3.10 -13.43 15.74
CA TRP A 60 3.65 -13.09 14.43
C TRP A 60 3.76 -11.56 14.28
N ASN A 61 2.66 -10.83 14.51
CA ASN A 61 2.63 -9.36 14.42
C ASN A 61 3.57 -8.72 15.45
N THR A 62 3.56 -9.21 16.69
CA THR A 62 4.48 -8.72 17.74
C THR A 62 5.94 -8.87 17.33
N THR A 63 6.32 -10.04 16.81
CA THR A 63 7.70 -10.31 16.40
C THR A 63 8.13 -9.40 15.24
N HIS A 64 7.32 -9.32 14.19
CA HIS A 64 7.66 -8.56 12.97
C HIS A 64 7.69 -7.05 13.23
N HIS A 65 6.68 -6.51 13.90
CA HIS A 65 6.60 -5.06 14.18
C HIS A 65 7.62 -4.60 15.22
N THR A 66 8.04 -5.48 16.15
CA THR A 66 9.14 -5.17 17.07
C THR A 66 10.48 -5.20 16.32
N HIS A 67 10.71 -6.21 15.48
CA HIS A 67 11.96 -6.34 14.72
C HIS A 67 12.18 -5.17 13.75
N SER A 68 11.13 -4.68 13.09
CA SER A 68 11.17 -3.52 12.20
C SER A 68 11.26 -2.17 12.94
N GLY A 69 11.17 -2.16 14.27
CA GLY A 69 11.14 -0.94 15.09
C GLY A 69 9.81 -0.18 15.00
N LEU A 70 8.78 -0.77 14.37
CA LEU A 70 7.49 -0.12 14.20
C LEU A 70 6.78 0.09 15.55
N VAL A 71 6.86 -0.88 16.47
CA VAL A 71 6.25 -0.76 17.81
C VAL A 71 6.77 0.50 18.53
N GLU A 72 8.08 0.75 18.52
CA GLU A 72 8.67 1.94 19.13
C GLU A 72 8.19 3.23 18.46
N ARG A 73 8.08 3.24 17.12
CA ARG A 73 7.58 4.40 16.37
C ARG A 73 6.11 4.68 16.66
N VAL A 74 5.28 3.65 16.80
CA VAL A 74 3.87 3.75 17.15
C VAL A 74 3.70 4.33 18.55
N GLN A 75 4.46 3.81 19.53
CA GLN A 75 4.43 4.32 20.91
C GLN A 75 4.88 5.78 21.03
N ALA A 76 5.88 6.19 20.23
CA ALA A 76 6.40 7.55 20.22
C ALA A 76 5.58 8.52 19.34
N SER A 77 4.69 8.00 18.52
CA SER A 77 3.89 8.81 17.59
C SER A 77 2.91 9.72 18.33
N VAL A 78 2.67 10.89 17.74
CA VAL A 78 1.66 11.87 18.18
C VAL A 78 0.46 11.91 17.22
N HIS A 79 0.44 11.04 16.20
CA HIS A 79 -0.58 10.99 15.17
C HIS A 79 -1.60 9.90 15.49
N ASP A 80 -2.86 10.27 15.52
CA ASP A 80 -4.00 9.36 15.43
C ASP A 80 -4.36 9.07 13.96
N GLU A 81 -5.33 8.20 13.73
CA GLU A 81 -5.81 7.83 12.39
C GLU A 81 -6.29 9.05 11.60
N HIS A 82 -6.97 9.99 12.26
CA HIS A 82 -7.48 11.20 11.61
C HIS A 82 -6.35 12.12 11.15
N SER A 83 -5.36 12.35 12.00
CA SER A 83 -4.17 13.13 11.68
C SER A 83 -3.36 12.49 10.55
N ALA A 84 -3.20 11.17 10.57
CA ALA A 84 -2.52 10.42 9.52
C ALA A 84 -3.27 10.52 8.18
N ALA A 85 -4.60 10.33 8.19
CA ALA A 85 -5.44 10.48 7.00
C ALA A 85 -5.33 11.87 6.39
N ARG A 86 -5.39 12.94 7.20
CA ARG A 86 -5.28 14.32 6.71
C ARG A 86 -3.93 14.66 6.10
N GLN A 87 -2.83 14.19 6.70
CA GLN A 87 -1.50 14.40 6.14
C GLN A 87 -1.31 13.65 4.83
N THR A 88 -1.81 12.42 4.76
CA THR A 88 -1.80 11.63 3.54
C THR A 88 -2.64 12.33 2.44
N LEU A 89 -3.86 12.77 2.74
CA LEU A 89 -4.71 13.52 1.81
C LEU A 89 -4.01 14.78 1.28
N ALA A 90 -3.43 15.59 2.16
CA ALA A 90 -2.72 16.81 1.76
C ALA A 90 -1.55 16.55 0.81
N PHE A 91 -0.92 15.37 0.91
CA PHE A 91 0.08 14.92 -0.05
C PHE A 91 -0.56 14.48 -1.37
N LEU A 92 -1.62 13.64 -1.34
CA LEU A 92 -2.26 13.09 -2.53
C LEU A 92 -2.86 14.18 -3.43
N GLU A 93 -3.47 15.21 -2.83
CA GLU A 93 -4.08 16.35 -3.53
C GLU A 93 -3.10 17.12 -4.44
N GLN A 94 -1.80 17.04 -4.18
CA GLN A 94 -0.78 17.66 -5.01
C GLN A 94 -0.52 16.87 -6.30
N TRP A 95 -0.87 15.59 -6.34
CA TRP A 95 -0.47 14.66 -7.40
C TRP A 95 -1.59 14.05 -8.19
N VAL A 96 -2.77 13.84 -7.58
CA VAL A 96 -3.89 13.13 -8.20
C VAL A 96 -5.19 13.83 -7.85
N PRO A 97 -6.11 14.06 -8.80
CA PRO A 97 -7.46 14.57 -8.46
C PRO A 97 -8.27 13.52 -7.68
N PRO A 98 -9.24 13.96 -6.83
CA PRO A 98 -10.12 13.03 -6.12
C PRO A 98 -10.90 12.12 -7.08
N GLY A 99 -11.02 10.85 -6.71
CA GLY A 99 -11.75 9.83 -7.47
C GLY A 99 -11.04 9.34 -8.75
N ALA A 100 -9.83 9.83 -9.07
CA ALA A 100 -9.16 9.47 -10.32
C ALA A 100 -8.37 8.16 -10.22
N SER A 101 -7.56 7.97 -9.17
CA SER A 101 -6.74 6.77 -9.03
C SER A 101 -7.48 5.64 -8.35
N PRO A 102 -7.38 4.40 -8.85
CA PRO A 102 -7.68 3.22 -8.03
C PRO A 102 -6.72 3.19 -6.82
N MET A 103 -7.09 2.43 -5.78
CA MET A 103 -6.16 2.10 -4.71
C MET A 103 -5.26 0.96 -5.20
N CYS A 104 -3.92 1.19 -5.22
CA CYS A 104 -2.95 0.26 -5.81
C CYS A 104 -2.09 -0.38 -4.72
N GLY A 105 -1.85 -1.69 -4.81
CA GLY A 105 -0.96 -2.43 -3.89
C GLY A 105 -1.12 -3.93 -4.02
N ASN A 106 -0.42 -4.68 -3.19
CA ASN A 106 -0.59 -6.14 -3.06
C ASN A 106 -1.67 -6.45 -2.01
N SER A 107 -2.65 -7.30 -2.37
CA SER A 107 -3.79 -7.64 -1.50
C SER A 107 -4.51 -6.40 -0.95
N ILE A 108 -4.50 -5.33 -1.72
CA ILE A 108 -4.92 -3.98 -1.33
C ILE A 108 -6.37 -3.89 -0.84
N CYS A 109 -7.19 -4.90 -1.14
CA CYS A 109 -8.54 -4.97 -0.58
C CYS A 109 -8.53 -5.07 0.95
N GLN A 110 -7.48 -5.61 1.55
CA GLN A 110 -7.33 -5.71 3.01
C GLN A 110 -7.08 -4.32 3.61
N ASP A 111 -6.11 -3.58 3.06
CA ASP A 111 -5.83 -2.19 3.46
C ASP A 111 -7.07 -1.32 3.31
N ARG A 112 -7.79 -1.48 2.19
CA ARG A 112 -9.01 -0.72 1.93
C ARG A 112 -10.10 -0.95 2.98
N ARG A 113 -10.24 -2.17 3.52
CA ARG A 113 -11.20 -2.45 4.61
C ARG A 113 -10.86 -1.69 5.89
N PHE A 114 -9.57 -1.63 6.24
CA PHE A 114 -9.09 -0.85 7.39
C PHE A 114 -9.25 0.65 7.14
N MET A 115 -8.85 1.13 5.95
CA MET A 115 -8.98 2.54 5.59
C MET A 115 -10.45 3.00 5.62
N ALA A 116 -11.37 2.20 5.09
CA ALA A 116 -12.81 2.52 5.10
C ALA A 116 -13.36 2.63 6.53
N ARG A 117 -12.82 1.87 7.48
CA ARG A 117 -13.25 1.90 8.87
C ARG A 117 -12.62 3.05 9.66
N TYR A 118 -11.31 3.23 9.53
CA TYR A 118 -10.52 4.11 10.40
C TYR A 118 -10.18 5.46 9.76
N MET A 119 -10.19 5.54 8.43
CA MET A 119 -9.81 6.72 7.65
C MET A 119 -10.79 6.96 6.48
N PRO A 120 -12.13 7.05 6.73
CA PRO A 120 -13.15 7.06 5.68
C PRO A 120 -13.01 8.26 4.73
N GLU A 121 -12.51 9.40 5.18
CA GLU A 121 -12.27 10.56 4.32
C GLU A 121 -11.14 10.28 3.30
N LEU A 122 -10.10 9.57 3.73
CA LEU A 122 -9.01 9.15 2.85
C LEU A 122 -9.48 8.06 1.88
N GLU A 123 -10.28 7.09 2.34
CA GLU A 123 -10.84 6.05 1.48
C GLU A 123 -11.71 6.64 0.36
N ALA A 124 -12.55 7.63 0.68
CA ALA A 124 -13.42 8.30 -0.28
C ALA A 124 -12.65 9.11 -1.35
N TYR A 125 -11.38 9.38 -1.14
CA TYR A 125 -10.53 10.06 -2.12
C TYR A 125 -10.18 9.18 -3.32
N PHE A 126 -10.16 7.87 -3.14
CA PHE A 126 -9.83 6.90 -4.18
C PHE A 126 -11.02 6.64 -5.11
N HIS A 127 -10.71 6.22 -6.33
CA HIS A 127 -11.70 5.57 -7.17
C HIS A 127 -12.18 4.27 -6.50
N TYR A 128 -13.43 3.86 -6.73
CA TYR A 128 -14.01 2.66 -6.10
C TYR A 128 -13.33 1.33 -6.50
N ARG A 129 -12.53 1.33 -7.57
CA ARG A 129 -11.77 0.15 -8.04
C ARG A 129 -10.43 0.04 -7.34
N ASN A 130 -9.92 -1.19 -7.30
CA ASN A 130 -8.55 -1.49 -6.88
C ASN A 130 -7.70 -1.89 -8.08
N LEU A 131 -6.39 -1.58 -8.00
CA LEU A 131 -5.36 -2.20 -8.81
C LEU A 131 -4.59 -3.14 -7.87
N ASP A 132 -5.05 -4.40 -7.79
CA ASP A 132 -4.47 -5.39 -6.89
C ASP A 132 -3.45 -6.25 -7.63
N VAL A 133 -2.17 -6.05 -7.31
CA VAL A 133 -1.03 -6.76 -7.92
C VAL A 133 -1.10 -8.26 -7.61
N SER A 134 -1.65 -8.65 -6.45
CA SER A 134 -1.83 -10.06 -6.07
C SER A 134 -2.73 -10.83 -7.04
N THR A 135 -3.64 -10.15 -7.74
CA THR A 135 -4.44 -10.78 -8.80
C THR A 135 -3.55 -11.29 -9.93
N LEU A 136 -2.58 -10.49 -10.38
CA LEU A 136 -1.63 -10.90 -11.41
C LEU A 136 -0.70 -12.01 -10.92
N LYS A 137 -0.25 -11.94 -9.65
CA LYS A 137 0.54 -12.98 -9.02
C LYS A 137 -0.19 -14.34 -9.05
N ILE A 138 -1.45 -14.35 -8.63
CA ILE A 138 -2.27 -15.55 -8.61
C ILE A 138 -2.45 -16.14 -10.03
N LEU A 139 -2.64 -15.29 -11.03
CA LEU A 139 -2.77 -15.73 -12.42
C LEU A 139 -1.44 -16.23 -12.99
N MET A 140 -0.35 -15.51 -12.73
CA MET A 140 0.99 -15.90 -13.14
C MET A 140 1.38 -17.27 -12.57
N GLN A 141 1.17 -17.51 -11.28
CA GLN A 141 1.43 -18.80 -10.65
C GLN A 141 0.66 -19.98 -11.27
N ARG A 142 -0.53 -19.72 -11.83
CA ARG A 142 -1.36 -20.75 -12.48
C ARG A 142 -1.02 -20.97 -13.95
N TRP A 143 -0.66 -19.91 -14.67
CA TRP A 143 -0.52 -19.96 -16.12
C TRP A 143 0.93 -19.93 -16.60
N ARG A 144 1.82 -19.35 -15.81
CA ARG A 144 3.23 -19.18 -16.13
C ARG A 144 4.12 -19.30 -14.87
N PRO A 145 4.03 -20.44 -14.14
CA PRO A 145 4.73 -20.61 -12.85
C PRO A 145 6.24 -20.45 -12.94
N GLU A 146 6.83 -20.67 -14.12
CA GLU A 146 8.27 -20.48 -14.36
C GLU A 146 8.73 -19.03 -14.17
N LEU A 147 7.83 -18.05 -14.24
CA LEU A 147 8.15 -16.63 -14.03
C LEU A 147 8.32 -16.28 -12.55
N GLU A 148 7.88 -17.12 -11.62
CA GLU A 148 7.97 -16.82 -10.18
C GLU A 148 9.42 -16.64 -9.71
N ALA A 149 10.36 -17.36 -10.30
CA ALA A 149 11.79 -17.25 -9.98
C ALA A 149 12.40 -15.88 -10.28
N GLY A 150 11.76 -15.06 -11.11
CA GLY A 150 12.21 -13.70 -11.43
C GLY A 150 11.74 -12.64 -10.44
N ILE A 151 10.88 -12.98 -9.47
CA ILE A 151 10.37 -12.05 -8.47
C ILE A 151 11.17 -12.20 -7.18
N THR A 152 11.91 -11.17 -6.81
CA THR A 152 12.67 -11.15 -5.55
C THR A 152 11.97 -10.18 -4.58
N LYS A 153 11.64 -10.67 -3.38
CA LYS A 153 11.13 -9.86 -2.28
C LYS A 153 12.04 -10.00 -1.07
N THR A 154 12.28 -8.89 -0.40
CA THR A 154 13.05 -8.86 0.86
C THR A 154 12.15 -8.95 2.09
N SER A 155 10.86 -8.62 1.93
CA SER A 155 9.82 -8.72 2.98
C SER A 155 10.25 -8.09 4.30
N THR A 156 10.57 -6.80 4.27
CA THR A 156 11.03 -6.07 5.46
C THR A 156 9.89 -5.69 6.40
N HIS A 157 8.63 -5.83 5.96
CA HIS A 157 7.44 -5.41 6.69
C HIS A 157 7.54 -3.95 7.17
N LEU A 158 7.92 -3.08 6.25
CA LEU A 158 7.90 -1.64 6.36
C LEU A 158 7.05 -1.12 5.21
N ALA A 159 5.96 -0.43 5.49
CA ALA A 159 4.94 -0.06 4.52
C ALA A 159 5.52 0.59 3.24
N LEU A 160 6.50 1.49 3.36
CA LEU A 160 7.11 2.12 2.19
C LEU A 160 7.91 1.14 1.32
N GLU A 161 8.65 0.21 1.94
CA GLU A 161 9.41 -0.80 1.18
C GLU A 161 8.47 -1.79 0.50
N ASP A 162 7.39 -2.19 1.16
CA ASP A 162 6.40 -3.10 0.60
C ASP A 162 5.65 -2.46 -0.58
N ILE A 163 5.44 -1.13 -0.56
CA ILE A 163 4.96 -0.38 -1.74
C ILE A 163 5.98 -0.46 -2.89
N ARG A 164 7.26 -0.21 -2.62
CA ARG A 164 8.31 -0.26 -3.64
C ARG A 164 8.39 -1.64 -4.28
N GLU A 165 8.37 -2.69 -3.46
CA GLU A 165 8.32 -4.08 -3.95
C GLU A 165 7.07 -4.36 -4.78
N SER A 166 5.90 -3.84 -4.40
CA SER A 166 4.65 -3.98 -5.15
C SER A 166 4.72 -3.31 -6.52
N ILE A 167 5.35 -2.14 -6.62
CA ILE A 167 5.57 -1.43 -7.89
C ILE A 167 6.54 -2.22 -8.79
N GLU A 168 7.64 -2.74 -8.24
CA GLU A 168 8.60 -3.56 -9.00
C GLU A 168 7.96 -4.88 -9.46
N GLU A 169 7.17 -5.53 -8.61
CA GLU A 169 6.41 -6.72 -8.97
C GLU A 169 5.44 -6.44 -10.13
N MET A 170 4.75 -5.29 -10.11
CA MET A 170 3.86 -4.87 -11.20
C MET A 170 4.63 -4.57 -12.50
N ARG A 171 5.84 -3.97 -12.41
CA ARG A 171 6.73 -3.76 -13.56
C ARG A 171 7.14 -5.10 -14.17
N TYR A 172 7.53 -6.06 -13.33
CA TYR A 172 7.88 -7.40 -13.77
C TYR A 172 6.74 -8.09 -14.50
N TYR A 173 5.51 -8.05 -13.97
CA TYR A 173 4.35 -8.61 -14.66
C TYR A 173 4.05 -7.91 -15.99
N ARG A 174 4.18 -6.61 -16.06
CA ARG A 174 4.00 -5.87 -17.30
C ARG A 174 4.98 -6.30 -18.39
N GLU A 175 6.22 -6.58 -18.02
CA GLU A 175 7.28 -6.94 -18.97
C GLU A 175 7.23 -8.42 -19.36
N HIS A 176 6.99 -9.32 -18.43
CA HIS A 176 7.19 -10.75 -18.64
C HIS A 176 5.90 -11.57 -18.71
N PHE A 177 4.82 -11.09 -18.11
CA PHE A 177 3.57 -11.84 -18.04
C PHE A 177 2.46 -11.26 -18.93
N LEU A 178 2.32 -9.93 -19.01
CA LEU A 178 1.27 -9.29 -19.79
C LEU A 178 1.77 -9.06 -21.24
N ARG A 179 0.97 -9.47 -22.23
CA ARG A 179 1.26 -9.17 -23.62
C ARG A 179 0.66 -7.83 -24.00
N ILE A 180 1.49 -6.78 -24.00
CA ILE A 180 1.10 -5.43 -24.40
C ILE A 180 1.60 -5.24 -25.84
N PRO A 181 0.71 -5.13 -26.85
CA PRO A 181 1.13 -4.84 -28.22
C PRO A 181 1.81 -3.48 -28.30
N GLU A 182 2.94 -3.40 -29.02
CA GLU A 182 3.51 -2.10 -29.37
C GLU A 182 2.47 -1.30 -30.19
N LYS A 183 2.27 -0.03 -29.83
CA LYS A 183 1.47 0.87 -30.68
C LYS A 183 2.16 0.93 -32.06
N GLN A 184 1.47 0.47 -33.10
CA GLN A 184 1.91 0.74 -34.43
C GLN A 184 1.98 2.26 -34.59
N ALA A 185 3.17 2.78 -34.93
CA ALA A 185 3.32 4.19 -35.25
C ALA A 185 2.44 4.46 -36.48
N GLU A 186 1.42 5.31 -36.34
CA GLU A 186 0.64 5.86 -37.45
C GLU A 186 1.46 6.93 -38.15
#